data_3aca0da1aacbf576293b90aef0955d73
#
_entry.id   3aca0da1aacbf576293b90aef0955d73
#
_cell.length_a   1.000
_cell.length_b   1.000
_cell.length_c   1.000
_cell.angle_alpha   90.00
_cell.angle_beta   90.00
_cell.angle_gamma   90.00
#
_symmetry.space_group_name_H-M   'P 1'
#
loop_
_entity.id
_entity.type
_entity.pdbx_description
1 polymer ?
#
loop_
_entity_poly.entity_id
_entity_poly.type
_entity_poly.pdbx_seq_one_letter_code
_entity_poly.pdbx_strand_id
1 'polypeptide(L)'
;MKEESVSRQRNPVARAVDVLGWIADHQGESWGVRQMARDLEVFPSTVHRILQTFVSSGLLGKDEFGGYVVGSELYRICQSLVGGLSPLKIARPHLEALARKVGETILLGMYLPKRHLMVYADIVPAPHPLRYVVELNLPRPVYAGATGLAIFAFLPEKERQAVYEQGLEALTTSTITVREKLELELANIRAQGYARTKAQRTVGAVGLAAPLFDSVGHVFGDVCITIPDQRYEDANEKCLSDVLKETAMEVSEELKRSGYRSG
;
A
#
# COMPACT_ATOMS: atom_id res chain seq x y z
N MET A 1 -3.06 17.61 -19.24
CA MET A 1 -3.79 17.30 -18.00
C MET A 1 -5.32 17.49 -18.08
N LYS A 2 -5.87 18.66 -18.50
CA LYS A 2 -7.35 18.82 -18.62
C LYS A 2 -8.00 17.97 -19.73
N GLU A 3 -7.36 17.74 -20.86
CA GLU A 3 -7.90 16.94 -21.97
C GLU A 3 -7.91 15.43 -21.67
N GLU A 4 -6.93 14.91 -20.94
CA GLU A 4 -6.93 13.51 -20.49
C GLU A 4 -8.01 13.22 -19.45
N SER A 5 -8.30 14.17 -18.55
CA SER A 5 -9.38 14.02 -17.57
C SER A 5 -10.77 14.01 -18.23
N VAL A 6 -10.98 14.85 -19.25
CA VAL A 6 -12.26 14.91 -20.02
C VAL A 6 -12.45 13.67 -20.91
N SER A 7 -11.37 13.11 -21.48
CA SER A 7 -11.40 11.86 -22.24
C SER A 7 -11.72 10.67 -21.33
N ARG A 8 -11.14 10.60 -20.12
CA ARG A 8 -11.43 9.58 -19.11
C ARG A 8 -12.88 9.60 -18.63
N GLN A 9 -13.48 10.79 -18.46
CA GLN A 9 -14.87 10.94 -18.07
C GLN A 9 -15.87 10.40 -19.10
N ARG A 10 -15.48 10.24 -20.37
CA ARG A 10 -16.36 9.75 -21.45
C ARG A 10 -16.21 8.26 -21.75
N ASN A 11 -15.13 7.60 -21.30
CA ASN A 11 -14.86 6.19 -21.61
C ASN A 11 -15.59 5.26 -20.61
N PRO A 12 -16.57 4.44 -21.07
CA PRO A 12 -17.29 3.51 -20.18
C PRO A 12 -16.40 2.48 -19.49
N VAL A 13 -15.32 2.05 -20.15
CA VAL A 13 -14.36 1.08 -19.58
C VAL A 13 -13.56 1.72 -18.44
N ALA A 14 -13.08 2.96 -18.64
CA ALA A 14 -12.39 3.68 -17.58
C ALA A 14 -13.28 3.87 -16.34
N ARG A 15 -14.55 4.22 -16.54
CA ARG A 15 -15.53 4.34 -15.44
C ARG A 15 -15.78 3.01 -14.71
N ALA A 16 -15.82 1.88 -15.45
CA ALA A 16 -15.95 0.58 -14.83
C ALA A 16 -14.72 0.25 -13.95
N VAL A 17 -13.53 0.60 -14.41
CA VAL A 17 -12.28 0.47 -13.62
C VAL A 17 -12.31 1.38 -12.39
N ASP A 18 -12.79 2.63 -12.52
CA ASP A 18 -12.91 3.55 -11.38
C ASP A 18 -13.90 3.01 -10.33
N VAL A 19 -15.01 2.41 -10.75
CA VAL A 19 -15.98 1.75 -9.86
C VAL A 19 -15.34 0.55 -9.13
N LEU A 20 -14.57 -0.30 -9.83
CA LEU A 20 -13.83 -1.40 -9.19
C LEU A 20 -12.78 -0.89 -8.19
N GLY A 21 -12.06 0.16 -8.55
CA GLY A 21 -11.09 0.82 -7.66
C GLY A 21 -11.76 1.37 -6.40
N TRP A 22 -12.92 2.04 -6.55
CA TRP A 22 -13.69 2.54 -5.43
C TRP A 22 -14.14 1.41 -4.48
N ILE A 23 -14.63 0.29 -5.03
CA ILE A 23 -15.01 -0.90 -4.25
C ILE A 23 -13.81 -1.45 -3.45
N ALA A 24 -12.64 -1.53 -4.08
CA ALA A 24 -11.42 -2.01 -3.43
C ALA A 24 -10.95 -1.08 -2.29
N ASP A 25 -11.18 0.24 -2.42
CA ASP A 25 -10.78 1.23 -1.43
C ASP A 25 -11.77 1.35 -0.24
N HIS A 26 -13.01 0.90 -0.43
CA HIS A 26 -14.07 1.02 0.58
C HIS A 26 -14.38 -0.36 1.15
N GLN A 27 -13.63 -0.74 2.20
CA GLN A 27 -13.89 -1.99 2.90
C GLN A 27 -15.27 -1.94 3.57
N GLY A 28 -16.12 -2.90 3.25
CA GLY A 28 -17.49 -3.00 3.77
C GLY A 28 -18.19 -4.26 3.30
N GLU A 29 -19.26 -4.62 3.97
CA GLU A 29 -20.04 -5.81 3.60
C GLU A 29 -20.88 -5.55 2.35
N SER A 30 -21.38 -4.30 2.17
CA SER A 30 -22.16 -3.92 0.98
C SER A 30 -22.04 -2.41 0.66
N TRP A 31 -22.36 -2.05 -0.58
CA TRP A 31 -22.22 -0.68 -1.09
C TRP A 31 -23.49 -0.20 -1.78
N GLY A 32 -23.75 1.12 -1.65
CA GLY A 32 -24.89 1.79 -2.28
C GLY A 32 -24.49 2.67 -3.46
N VAL A 33 -25.35 2.74 -4.48
CA VAL A 33 -25.14 3.55 -5.71
C VAL A 33 -24.90 5.04 -5.42
N ARG A 34 -25.63 5.63 -4.46
CA ARG A 34 -25.58 7.08 -4.21
C ARG A 34 -24.26 7.54 -3.62
N GLN A 35 -23.68 6.76 -2.71
CA GLN A 35 -22.38 7.07 -2.12
C GLN A 35 -21.31 7.01 -3.20
N MET A 36 -21.22 5.88 -3.92
CA MET A 36 -20.27 5.68 -5.00
C MET A 36 -20.36 6.77 -6.07
N ALA A 37 -21.57 7.18 -6.44
CA ALA A 37 -21.81 8.24 -7.43
C ALA A 37 -21.29 9.61 -6.97
N ARG A 38 -21.43 9.93 -5.68
CA ARG A 38 -20.88 11.17 -5.09
C ARG A 38 -19.36 11.16 -5.09
N ASP A 39 -18.77 10.08 -4.58
CA ASP A 39 -17.32 9.98 -4.39
C ASP A 39 -16.56 9.93 -5.73
N LEU A 40 -17.18 9.34 -6.77
CA LEU A 40 -16.62 9.27 -8.13
C LEU A 40 -17.03 10.48 -9.01
N GLU A 41 -17.82 11.41 -8.50
CA GLU A 41 -18.34 12.58 -9.25
C GLU A 41 -19.03 12.20 -10.57
N VAL A 42 -19.82 11.12 -10.56
CA VAL A 42 -20.56 10.63 -11.73
C VAL A 42 -22.06 10.54 -11.45
N PHE A 43 -22.87 10.54 -12.50
CA PHE A 43 -24.32 10.40 -12.34
C PHE A 43 -24.69 9.03 -11.76
N PRO A 44 -25.62 8.96 -10.79
CA PRO A 44 -26.09 7.69 -10.20
C PRO A 44 -26.56 6.66 -11.24
N SER A 45 -27.18 7.12 -12.35
CA SER A 45 -27.60 6.25 -13.45
C SER A 45 -26.44 5.56 -14.17
N THR A 46 -25.27 6.24 -14.24
CA THR A 46 -24.05 5.66 -14.82
C THR A 46 -23.48 4.57 -13.91
N VAL A 47 -23.37 4.85 -12.62
CA VAL A 47 -22.92 3.88 -11.61
C VAL A 47 -23.85 2.68 -11.61
N HIS A 48 -25.15 2.91 -11.54
CA HIS A 48 -26.16 1.83 -11.53
C HIS A 48 -26.01 0.91 -12.76
N ARG A 49 -25.80 1.46 -13.96
CA ARG A 49 -25.62 0.67 -15.18
C ARG A 49 -24.34 -0.18 -15.12
N ILE A 50 -23.24 0.35 -14.60
CA ILE A 50 -21.99 -0.40 -14.42
C ILE A 50 -22.19 -1.53 -13.42
N LEU A 51 -22.78 -1.24 -12.26
CA LEU A 51 -23.05 -2.24 -11.23
C LEU A 51 -24.01 -3.34 -11.72
N GLN A 52 -25.03 -3.00 -12.53
CA GLN A 52 -25.89 -4.02 -13.16
C GLN A 52 -25.09 -4.94 -14.10
N THR A 53 -24.15 -4.39 -14.88
CA THR A 53 -23.26 -5.19 -15.72
C THR A 53 -22.38 -6.11 -14.86
N PHE A 54 -21.86 -5.62 -13.73
CA PHE A 54 -21.08 -6.44 -12.82
C PHE A 54 -21.91 -7.54 -12.14
N VAL A 55 -23.17 -7.26 -11.83
CA VAL A 55 -24.10 -8.29 -11.30
C VAL A 55 -24.40 -9.34 -12.38
N SER A 56 -24.72 -8.94 -13.60
CA SER A 56 -25.03 -9.89 -14.69
C SER A 56 -23.83 -10.76 -15.08
N SER A 57 -22.59 -10.28 -14.85
CA SER A 57 -21.37 -11.05 -15.07
C SER A 57 -20.91 -11.86 -13.85
N GLY A 58 -21.61 -11.77 -12.71
CA GLY A 58 -21.24 -12.45 -11.47
C GLY A 58 -20.06 -11.82 -10.72
N LEU A 59 -19.53 -10.68 -11.18
CA LEU A 59 -18.48 -9.94 -10.47
C LEU A 59 -18.98 -9.36 -9.14
N LEU A 60 -20.25 -8.93 -9.11
CA LEU A 60 -20.95 -8.52 -7.91
C LEU A 60 -22.24 -9.34 -7.72
N GLY A 61 -22.73 -9.38 -6.50
CA GLY A 61 -24.04 -9.85 -6.10
C GLY A 61 -24.85 -8.74 -5.48
N LYS A 62 -26.05 -9.09 -4.98
CA LYS A 62 -26.86 -8.23 -4.12
C LYS A 62 -27.15 -8.94 -2.81
N ASP A 63 -27.09 -8.18 -1.72
CA ASP A 63 -27.58 -8.64 -0.42
C ASP A 63 -29.12 -8.57 -0.32
N GLU A 64 -29.67 -9.00 0.80
CA GLU A 64 -31.12 -8.98 1.07
C GLU A 64 -31.71 -7.57 1.17
N PHE A 65 -30.89 -6.54 1.38
CA PHE A 65 -31.28 -5.12 1.44
C PHE A 65 -31.09 -4.39 0.10
N GLY A 66 -30.64 -5.09 -0.94
CA GLY A 66 -30.37 -4.54 -2.27
C GLY A 66 -29.02 -3.83 -2.41
N GLY A 67 -28.15 -3.91 -1.41
CA GLY A 67 -26.75 -3.48 -1.45
C GLY A 67 -25.92 -4.37 -2.38
N TYR A 68 -24.86 -3.82 -2.93
CA TYR A 68 -23.96 -4.58 -3.80
C TYR A 68 -22.85 -5.22 -2.96
N VAL A 69 -22.55 -6.49 -3.21
CA VAL A 69 -21.54 -7.30 -2.52
C VAL A 69 -20.60 -7.95 -3.52
N VAL A 70 -19.44 -8.41 -3.07
CA VAL A 70 -18.50 -9.16 -3.93
C VAL A 70 -19.15 -10.45 -4.41
N GLY A 71 -19.10 -10.68 -5.73
CA GLY A 71 -19.60 -11.90 -6.38
C GLY A 71 -18.52 -12.97 -6.50
N SER A 72 -18.97 -14.22 -6.69
CA SER A 72 -18.09 -15.39 -6.79
C SER A 72 -17.13 -15.32 -7.98
N GLU A 73 -17.54 -14.70 -9.09
CA GLU A 73 -16.70 -14.57 -10.28
C GLU A 73 -15.54 -13.59 -10.06
N LEU A 74 -15.76 -12.47 -9.34
CA LEU A 74 -14.68 -11.57 -8.96
C LEU A 74 -13.66 -12.29 -8.06
N TYR A 75 -14.14 -13.05 -7.08
CA TYR A 75 -13.28 -13.86 -6.22
C TYR A 75 -12.44 -14.86 -7.05
N ARG A 76 -13.08 -15.60 -7.98
CA ARG A 76 -12.40 -16.56 -8.85
C ARG A 76 -11.33 -15.89 -9.71
N ILE A 77 -11.63 -14.75 -10.32
CA ILE A 77 -10.68 -13.98 -11.16
C ILE A 77 -9.49 -13.54 -10.33
N CYS A 78 -9.73 -12.92 -9.15
CA CYS A 78 -8.66 -12.50 -8.26
C CYS A 78 -7.76 -13.66 -7.86
N GLN A 79 -8.31 -14.80 -7.45
CA GLN A 79 -7.54 -15.98 -7.09
C GLN A 79 -6.71 -16.53 -8.25
N SER A 80 -7.28 -16.55 -9.46
CA SER A 80 -6.59 -17.06 -10.66
C SER A 80 -5.43 -16.14 -11.09
N LEU A 81 -5.62 -14.83 -11.02
CA LEU A 81 -4.60 -13.85 -11.43
C LEU A 81 -3.48 -13.72 -10.39
N VAL A 82 -3.83 -13.73 -9.09
CA VAL A 82 -2.86 -13.65 -7.98
C VAL A 82 -2.20 -15.02 -7.72
N GLY A 83 -2.76 -16.10 -8.25
CA GLY A 83 -2.26 -17.47 -8.08
C GLY A 83 -0.87 -17.75 -8.67
N GLY A 84 -0.39 -16.89 -9.60
CA GLY A 84 0.94 -16.96 -10.22
C GLY A 84 2.08 -16.39 -9.37
N LEU A 85 2.99 -15.67 -10.00
CA LEU A 85 4.12 -14.97 -9.35
C LEU A 85 3.60 -13.80 -8.49
N SER A 86 3.18 -14.11 -7.27
CA SER A 86 2.73 -13.11 -6.30
C SER A 86 3.89 -12.70 -5.39
N PRO A 87 4.27 -11.41 -5.34
CA PRO A 87 5.31 -10.94 -4.42
C PRO A 87 4.95 -11.22 -2.96
N LEU A 88 3.65 -11.27 -2.63
CA LEU A 88 3.18 -11.62 -1.28
C LEU A 88 3.54 -13.06 -0.92
N LYS A 89 3.35 -14.02 -1.85
CA LYS A 89 3.68 -15.44 -1.61
C LYS A 89 5.18 -15.65 -1.42
N ILE A 90 6.00 -14.92 -2.18
CA ILE A 90 7.46 -14.96 -2.06
C ILE A 90 7.91 -14.32 -0.75
N ALA A 91 7.37 -13.16 -0.41
CA ALA A 91 7.77 -12.43 0.80
C ALA A 91 7.32 -13.13 2.10
N ARG A 92 6.14 -13.75 2.11
CA ARG A 92 5.50 -14.29 3.34
C ARG A 92 6.41 -15.15 4.23
N PRO A 93 7.16 -16.15 3.74
CA PRO A 93 8.06 -16.94 4.58
C PRO A 93 9.15 -16.11 5.27
N HIS A 94 9.70 -15.09 4.56
CA HIS A 94 10.71 -14.18 5.08
C HIS A 94 10.12 -13.27 6.16
N LEU A 95 8.91 -12.74 5.94
CA LEU A 95 8.21 -11.91 6.94
C LEU A 95 7.96 -12.70 8.24
N GLU A 96 7.54 -13.97 8.13
CA GLU A 96 7.32 -14.84 9.29
C GLU A 96 8.61 -15.17 10.03
N ALA A 97 9.71 -15.41 9.28
CA ALA A 97 11.03 -15.62 9.88
C ALA A 97 11.50 -14.36 10.64
N LEU A 98 11.38 -13.19 10.02
CA LEU A 98 11.69 -11.90 10.65
C LEU A 98 10.85 -11.68 11.91
N ALA A 99 9.52 -11.89 11.83
CA ALA A 99 8.63 -11.73 12.98
C ALA A 99 9.01 -12.62 14.16
N ARG A 100 9.38 -13.89 13.91
CA ARG A 100 9.90 -14.79 14.95
C ARG A 100 11.21 -14.31 15.55
N LYS A 101 12.10 -13.72 14.73
CA LYS A 101 13.42 -13.25 15.17
C LYS A 101 13.35 -11.99 16.02
N VAL A 102 12.47 -11.05 15.66
CA VAL A 102 12.38 -9.74 16.35
C VAL A 102 11.24 -9.65 17.36
N GLY A 103 10.23 -10.53 17.29
CA GLY A 103 9.10 -10.53 18.22
C GLY A 103 8.07 -9.40 17.98
N GLU A 104 8.18 -8.63 16.89
CA GLU A 104 7.35 -7.47 16.60
C GLU A 104 6.50 -7.65 15.34
N THR A 105 5.54 -6.74 15.11
CA THR A 105 4.69 -6.77 13.92
C THR A 105 5.50 -6.44 12.67
N ILE A 106 5.41 -7.31 11.66
CA ILE A 106 6.03 -7.11 10.35
C ILE A 106 4.94 -6.78 9.33
N LEU A 107 5.17 -5.76 8.54
CA LEU A 107 4.31 -5.33 7.45
C LEU A 107 5.03 -5.46 6.12
N LEU A 108 4.28 -5.80 5.08
CA LEU A 108 4.69 -5.67 3.68
C LEU A 108 3.95 -4.47 3.08
N GLY A 109 4.69 -3.44 2.69
CA GLY A 109 4.14 -2.32 1.94
C GLY A 109 4.28 -2.53 0.44
N MET A 110 3.32 -2.03 -0.33
CA MET A 110 3.39 -1.98 -1.80
C MET A 110 3.04 -0.60 -2.32
N TYR A 111 3.76 -0.15 -3.33
CA TYR A 111 3.54 1.12 -4.01
C TYR A 111 2.48 0.98 -5.10
N LEU A 112 1.66 2.00 -5.25
CA LEU A 112 0.63 2.13 -6.29
C LEU A 112 1.02 3.27 -7.27
N PRO A 113 1.79 3.00 -8.34
CA PRO A 113 2.41 4.06 -9.18
C PRO A 113 1.40 5.02 -9.80
N LYS A 114 0.23 4.54 -10.25
CA LYS A 114 -0.80 5.37 -10.89
C LYS A 114 -1.50 6.33 -9.94
N ARG A 115 -1.39 6.09 -8.64
CA ARG A 115 -2.05 6.88 -7.58
C ARG A 115 -1.05 7.67 -6.76
N HIS A 116 0.25 7.35 -6.84
CA HIS A 116 1.33 7.86 -5.99
C HIS A 116 1.07 7.62 -4.50
N LEU A 117 0.44 6.50 -4.18
CA LEU A 117 0.08 6.04 -2.84
C LEU A 117 0.75 4.70 -2.53
N MET A 118 0.67 4.26 -1.29
CA MET A 118 1.08 2.92 -0.86
C MET A 118 -0.07 2.21 -0.14
N VAL A 119 0.01 0.89 -0.08
CA VAL A 119 -0.88 0.06 0.76
C VAL A 119 -0.05 -0.87 1.63
N TYR A 120 -0.60 -1.28 2.77
CA TYR A 120 -0.12 -2.46 3.47
C TYR A 120 -0.74 -3.69 2.79
N ALA A 121 0.08 -4.51 2.15
CA ALA A 121 -0.37 -5.66 1.37
C ALA A 121 -0.42 -6.95 2.19
N ASP A 122 0.39 -7.06 3.25
CA ASP A 122 0.40 -8.19 4.17
C ASP A 122 0.88 -7.78 5.56
N ILE A 123 0.53 -8.61 6.56
CA ILE A 123 0.90 -8.42 7.97
C ILE A 123 1.21 -9.76 8.64
N VAL A 124 2.30 -9.79 9.40
CA VAL A 124 2.59 -10.83 10.40
C VAL A 124 2.51 -10.16 11.77
N PRO A 125 1.45 -10.41 12.56
CA PRO A 125 1.24 -9.72 13.82
C PRO A 125 2.24 -10.19 14.89
N ALA A 126 2.66 -9.27 15.75
CA ALA A 126 3.43 -9.60 16.94
C ALA A 126 2.65 -10.53 17.88
N PRO A 127 3.30 -11.43 18.64
CA PRO A 127 2.65 -12.30 19.60
C PRO A 127 2.21 -11.58 20.89
N HIS A 128 2.35 -10.27 20.95
CA HIS A 128 2.03 -9.47 22.14
C HIS A 128 0.59 -8.96 22.14
N PRO A 129 -0.07 -8.83 23.32
CA PRO A 129 -1.39 -8.21 23.42
C PRO A 129 -1.42 -6.77 22.88
N LEU A 130 -0.41 -5.96 23.25
CA LEU A 130 -0.23 -4.62 22.68
C LEU A 130 0.57 -4.73 21.39
N ARG A 131 -0.10 -4.57 20.25
CA ARG A 131 0.49 -4.57 18.91
C ARG A 131 -0.24 -3.61 18.00
N TYR A 132 0.45 -3.16 16.96
CA TYR A 132 -0.21 -2.39 15.91
C TYR A 132 -1.03 -3.30 15.00
N VAL A 133 -2.25 -2.85 14.72
CA VAL A 133 -3.13 -3.42 13.69
C VAL A 133 -3.29 -2.37 12.60
N VAL A 134 -3.12 -2.79 11.36
CA VAL A 134 -3.29 -1.94 10.18
C VAL A 134 -4.38 -2.51 9.28
N GLU A 135 -5.10 -1.64 8.60
CA GLU A 135 -6.01 -2.04 7.55
C GLU A 135 -5.21 -2.35 6.30
N LEU A 136 -5.38 -3.56 5.78
CA LEU A 136 -4.72 -4.01 4.56
C LEU A 136 -5.41 -3.43 3.33
N ASN A 137 -4.63 -3.20 2.27
CA ASN A 137 -5.06 -2.74 0.95
C ASN A 137 -5.77 -1.38 0.93
N LEU A 138 -5.77 -0.62 2.04
CA LEU A 138 -6.27 0.74 2.07
C LEU A 138 -5.18 1.72 1.61
N PRO A 139 -5.43 2.50 0.53
CA PRO A 139 -4.44 3.45 0.02
C PRO A 139 -4.07 4.53 1.04
N ARG A 140 -2.78 4.82 1.14
CA ARG A 140 -2.20 5.77 2.10
C ARG A 140 -1.12 6.62 1.45
N PRO A 141 -0.88 7.86 1.92
CA PRO A 141 0.22 8.68 1.43
C PRO A 141 1.57 7.98 1.56
N VAL A 142 2.43 8.10 0.51
CA VAL A 142 3.77 7.50 0.49
C VAL A 142 4.82 8.34 1.23
N TYR A 143 4.55 9.62 1.47
CA TYR A 143 5.51 10.57 2.04
C TYR A 143 5.61 10.55 3.58
N ALA A 144 4.93 9.65 4.27
CA ALA A 144 4.92 9.62 5.74
C ALA A 144 4.98 8.19 6.30
N GLY A 145 5.64 8.04 7.46
CA GLY A 145 5.88 6.77 8.12
C GLY A 145 6.98 5.94 7.44
N ALA A 146 7.54 4.97 8.16
CA ALA A 146 8.71 4.22 7.69
C ALA A 146 8.47 3.53 6.35
N THR A 147 7.37 2.77 6.21
CA THR A 147 6.95 2.11 4.96
C THR A 147 6.91 3.09 3.78
N GLY A 148 6.19 4.19 3.93
CA GLY A 148 6.08 5.17 2.86
C GLY A 148 7.44 5.76 2.49
N LEU A 149 8.22 6.19 3.48
CA LEU A 149 9.52 6.84 3.25
C LEU A 149 10.56 5.87 2.66
N ALA A 150 10.56 4.60 3.06
CA ALA A 150 11.45 3.58 2.47
C ALA A 150 11.19 3.40 0.97
N ILE A 151 9.92 3.44 0.54
CA ILE A 151 9.54 3.42 -0.87
C ILE A 151 9.88 4.76 -1.53
N PHE A 152 9.44 5.89 -0.95
CA PHE A 152 9.55 7.23 -1.52
C PHE A 152 11.00 7.64 -1.80
N ALA A 153 11.93 7.23 -0.94
CA ALA A 153 13.36 7.51 -1.10
C ALA A 153 13.95 6.98 -2.40
N PHE A 154 13.42 5.89 -2.94
CA PHE A 154 13.95 5.22 -4.13
C PHE A 154 13.06 5.37 -5.36
N LEU A 155 11.95 6.11 -5.26
CA LEU A 155 11.12 6.43 -6.44
C LEU A 155 11.90 7.31 -7.42
N PRO A 156 11.66 7.15 -8.75
CA PRO A 156 12.17 8.06 -9.77
C PRO A 156 11.77 9.52 -9.48
N GLU A 157 12.60 10.48 -9.88
CA GLU A 157 12.37 11.91 -9.65
C GLU A 157 10.99 12.36 -10.13
N LYS A 158 10.55 11.89 -11.30
CA LYS A 158 9.22 12.22 -11.84
C LYS A 158 8.09 11.80 -10.91
N GLU A 159 8.20 10.64 -10.28
CA GLU A 159 7.19 10.14 -9.34
C GLU A 159 7.21 10.90 -8.02
N ARG A 160 8.41 11.21 -7.51
CA ARG A 160 8.55 12.06 -6.33
C ARG A 160 7.93 13.44 -6.55
N GLN A 161 8.19 14.03 -7.71
CA GLN A 161 7.60 15.32 -8.08
C GLN A 161 6.06 15.25 -8.08
N ALA A 162 5.48 14.20 -8.64
CA ALA A 162 4.03 14.02 -8.65
C ALA A 162 3.42 13.87 -7.23
N VAL A 163 4.15 13.25 -6.29
CA VAL A 163 3.75 13.20 -4.87
C VAL A 163 3.74 14.62 -4.27
N TYR A 164 4.78 15.43 -4.52
CA TYR A 164 4.84 16.81 -4.03
C TYR A 164 3.73 17.70 -4.60
N GLU A 165 3.35 17.48 -5.85
CA GLU A 165 2.26 18.23 -6.50
C GLU A 165 0.87 17.90 -5.92
N GLN A 166 0.71 16.73 -5.33
CA GLN A 166 -0.52 16.37 -4.59
C GLN A 166 -0.62 17.08 -3.23
N GLY A 167 0.50 17.62 -2.73
CA GLY A 167 0.58 18.25 -1.42
C GLY A 167 1.00 17.28 -0.31
N LEU A 168 1.56 17.84 0.75
CA LEU A 168 2.02 17.11 1.93
C LEU A 168 1.17 17.52 3.14
N GLU A 169 0.19 16.69 3.51
CA GLU A 169 -0.65 16.92 4.67
C GLU A 169 -0.04 16.31 5.93
N ALA A 170 -0.20 16.97 7.06
CA ALA A 170 0.23 16.46 8.36
C ALA A 170 -0.73 15.38 8.85
N LEU A 171 -0.27 14.13 8.90
CA LEU A 171 -1.03 13.02 9.49
C LEU A 171 -0.94 13.02 11.02
N THR A 172 0.17 13.55 11.54
CA THR A 172 0.45 13.77 12.96
C THR A 172 1.29 15.02 13.10
N THR A 173 1.54 15.46 14.32
CA THR A 173 2.47 16.57 14.61
C THR A 173 3.93 16.27 14.25
N SER A 174 4.28 15.00 14.04
CA SER A 174 5.63 14.53 13.68
C SER A 174 5.80 14.29 12.18
N THR A 175 4.76 14.44 11.36
CA THR A 175 4.83 14.28 9.91
C THR A 175 5.69 15.39 9.30
N ILE A 176 6.64 15.02 8.44
CA ILE A 176 7.47 15.98 7.71
C ILE A 176 6.67 16.47 6.50
N THR A 177 6.26 17.75 6.52
CA THR A 177 5.49 18.39 5.45
C THR A 177 6.27 19.45 4.67
N VAL A 178 7.49 19.76 5.10
CA VAL A 178 8.40 20.70 4.42
C VAL A 178 9.29 19.91 3.45
N ARG A 179 9.19 20.23 2.16
CA ARG A 179 9.87 19.49 1.08
C ARG A 179 11.38 19.35 1.30
N GLU A 180 12.06 20.44 1.65
CA GLU A 180 13.52 20.46 1.86
C GLU A 180 13.94 19.52 3.00
N LYS A 181 13.16 19.47 4.08
CA LYS A 181 13.42 18.56 5.20
C LYS A 181 13.14 17.12 4.79
N LEU A 182 12.11 16.89 3.99
CA LEU A 182 11.75 15.57 3.51
C LEU A 182 12.81 15.03 2.54
N GLU A 183 13.32 15.85 1.60
CA GLU A 183 14.40 15.45 0.69
C GLU A 183 15.69 15.12 1.45
N LEU A 184 16.01 15.86 2.52
CA LEU A 184 17.15 15.52 3.39
C LEU A 184 16.95 14.15 4.05
N GLU A 185 15.76 13.89 4.57
CA GLU A 185 15.42 12.59 5.15
C GLU A 185 15.51 11.45 4.13
N LEU A 186 14.97 11.67 2.90
CA LEU A 186 15.07 10.69 1.82
C LEU A 186 16.54 10.42 1.41
N ALA A 187 17.40 11.45 1.45
CA ALA A 187 18.83 11.26 1.20
C ALA A 187 19.50 10.41 2.29
N ASN A 188 19.15 10.62 3.56
CA ASN A 188 19.63 9.81 4.67
C ASN A 188 19.18 8.35 4.53
N ILE A 189 17.90 8.14 4.17
CA ILE A 189 17.35 6.79 3.94
C ILE A 189 18.09 6.08 2.82
N ARG A 190 18.38 6.76 1.71
CA ARG A 190 19.18 6.18 0.61
C ARG A 190 20.59 5.80 1.06
N ALA A 191 21.22 6.60 1.90
CA ALA A 191 22.58 6.38 2.36
C ALA A 191 22.67 5.20 3.35
N GLN A 192 21.70 5.04 4.26
CA GLN A 192 21.70 3.98 5.28
C GLN A 192 20.96 2.70 4.86
N GLY A 193 20.12 2.77 3.80
CA GLY A 193 19.38 1.64 3.25
C GLY A 193 18.08 1.27 3.98
N TYR A 194 17.63 2.10 4.93
CA TYR A 194 16.36 1.92 5.62
C TYR A 194 15.79 3.25 6.10
N ALA A 195 14.48 3.31 6.32
CA ALA A 195 13.79 4.41 6.96
C ALA A 195 13.53 4.08 8.44
N ARG A 196 13.76 5.05 9.33
CA ARG A 196 13.32 4.99 10.72
C ARG A 196 12.40 6.17 10.99
N THR A 197 11.22 5.91 11.54
CA THR A 197 10.28 6.97 11.89
C THR A 197 9.67 6.73 13.27
N LYS A 198 9.40 7.84 13.98
CA LYS A 198 8.68 7.83 15.25
C LYS A 198 7.47 8.74 15.14
N ALA A 199 6.28 8.17 15.35
CA ALA A 199 5.00 8.88 15.35
C ALA A 199 4.65 9.67 14.07
N GLN A 200 5.32 9.46 12.93
CA GLN A 200 5.08 10.25 11.72
C GLN A 200 3.74 9.92 11.02
N ARG A 201 3.26 8.68 11.11
CA ARG A 201 1.96 8.26 10.56
C ARG A 201 0.97 7.96 11.67
N THR A 202 1.41 7.31 12.73
CA THR A 202 0.57 6.86 13.85
C THR A 202 1.27 7.22 15.15
N VAL A 203 0.58 7.95 16.01
CA VAL A 203 1.10 8.32 17.33
C VAL A 203 1.41 7.07 18.15
N GLY A 204 2.54 7.06 18.84
CA GLY A 204 3.00 5.94 19.67
C GLY A 204 3.63 4.78 18.89
N ALA A 205 3.82 4.91 17.56
CA ALA A 205 4.48 3.91 16.73
C ALA A 205 5.91 4.33 16.36
N VAL A 206 6.83 3.37 16.44
CA VAL A 206 8.15 3.43 15.79
C VAL A 206 8.15 2.41 14.65
N GLY A 207 8.57 2.84 13.46
CA GLY A 207 8.72 1.99 12.29
C GLY A 207 10.16 2.00 11.78
N LEU A 208 10.67 0.80 11.43
CA LEU A 208 11.88 0.64 10.63
C LEU A 208 11.49 -0.09 9.35
N ALA A 209 11.85 0.45 8.18
CA ALA A 209 11.44 -0.11 6.89
C ALA A 209 12.60 -0.13 5.89
N ALA A 210 12.76 -1.23 5.19
CA ALA A 210 13.76 -1.39 4.13
C ALA A 210 13.07 -1.63 2.79
N PRO A 211 13.54 -0.99 1.68
CA PRO A 211 12.91 -1.06 0.37
C PRO A 211 13.04 -2.44 -0.25
N LEU A 212 12.04 -2.81 -1.06
CA LEU A 212 12.03 -3.99 -1.92
C LEU A 212 12.13 -3.56 -3.39
N PHE A 213 12.98 -4.28 -4.13
CA PHE A 213 13.24 -4.01 -5.53
C PHE A 213 12.81 -5.19 -6.42
N ASP A 214 12.26 -4.87 -7.58
CA ASP A 214 11.88 -5.84 -8.59
C ASP A 214 13.08 -6.31 -9.43
N SER A 215 12.83 -7.18 -10.42
CA SER A 215 13.87 -7.80 -11.25
C SER A 215 14.66 -6.82 -12.11
N VAL A 216 14.17 -5.59 -12.30
CA VAL A 216 14.84 -4.52 -13.07
C VAL A 216 15.37 -3.40 -12.16
N GLY A 217 15.28 -3.55 -10.85
CA GLY A 217 15.81 -2.62 -9.86
C GLY A 217 14.89 -1.46 -9.51
N HIS A 218 13.62 -1.50 -9.89
CA HIS A 218 12.65 -0.51 -9.45
C HIS A 218 12.13 -0.86 -8.05
N VAL A 219 12.02 0.15 -7.19
CA VAL A 219 11.35 -0.01 -5.90
C VAL A 219 9.86 -0.23 -6.13
N PHE A 220 9.29 -1.27 -5.52
CA PHE A 220 7.87 -1.56 -5.61
C PHE A 220 7.17 -1.69 -4.25
N GLY A 221 7.94 -1.80 -3.17
CA GLY A 221 7.42 -1.98 -1.84
C GLY A 221 8.51 -1.90 -0.77
N ASP A 222 8.18 -2.38 0.41
CA ASP A 222 9.09 -2.43 1.56
C ASP A 222 8.72 -3.58 2.51
N VAL A 223 9.67 -3.95 3.38
CA VAL A 223 9.40 -4.69 4.62
C VAL A 223 9.56 -3.72 5.78
N CYS A 224 8.60 -3.72 6.71
CA CYS A 224 8.61 -2.83 7.86
C CYS A 224 8.43 -3.60 9.17
N ILE A 225 9.27 -3.31 10.15
CA ILE A 225 9.08 -3.66 11.56
C ILE A 225 8.33 -2.51 12.22
N THR A 226 7.18 -2.78 12.83
CA THR A 226 6.41 -1.77 13.57
C THR A 226 6.37 -2.13 15.05
N ILE A 227 6.83 -1.21 15.89
CA ILE A 227 7.05 -1.39 17.31
C ILE A 227 6.27 -0.33 18.09
N PRO A 228 5.51 -0.65 19.14
CA PRO A 228 5.00 0.34 20.09
C PRO A 228 6.15 1.13 20.73
N ASP A 229 6.01 2.45 20.79
CA ASP A 229 7.05 3.35 21.32
C ASP A 229 7.55 2.95 22.72
N GLN A 230 6.65 2.40 23.57
CA GLN A 230 7.00 1.96 24.92
C GLN A 230 7.93 0.73 24.95
N ARG A 231 8.04 -0.03 23.84
CA ARG A 231 8.94 -1.19 23.73
C ARG A 231 10.17 -0.92 22.88
N TYR A 232 10.15 0.21 22.17
CA TYR A 232 11.29 0.55 21.33
C TYR A 232 12.46 1.09 22.16
N GLU A 233 13.63 0.52 21.95
CA GLU A 233 14.89 0.93 22.55
C GLU A 233 15.87 1.34 21.43
N ASP A 234 16.36 2.58 21.47
CA ASP A 234 17.31 3.10 20.46
C ASP A 234 18.59 2.24 20.38
N ALA A 235 19.00 1.61 21.48
CA ALA A 235 20.16 0.70 21.51
C ALA A 235 20.00 -0.52 20.60
N ASN A 236 18.76 -0.93 20.31
CA ASN A 236 18.46 -2.10 19.47
C ASN A 236 18.31 -1.73 17.97
N GLU A 237 18.29 -0.45 17.61
CA GLU A 237 18.03 0.02 16.24
C GLU A 237 18.99 -0.61 15.23
N LYS A 238 20.29 -0.65 15.54
CA LYS A 238 21.28 -1.23 14.63
C LYS A 238 21.01 -2.71 14.36
N CYS A 239 20.75 -3.48 15.39
CA CYS A 239 20.46 -4.91 15.25
C CYS A 239 19.18 -5.14 14.43
N LEU A 240 18.12 -4.38 14.72
CA LEU A 240 16.85 -4.46 14.00
C LEU A 240 17.00 -4.06 12.53
N SER A 241 17.73 -2.97 12.25
CA SER A 241 17.93 -2.49 10.88
C SER A 241 18.80 -3.43 10.05
N ASP A 242 19.81 -4.07 10.65
CA ASP A 242 20.67 -5.03 9.95
C ASP A 242 19.88 -6.27 9.53
N VAL A 243 19.10 -6.87 10.44
CA VAL A 243 18.22 -8.00 10.13
C VAL A 243 17.12 -7.64 9.12
N LEU A 244 16.55 -6.46 9.24
CA LEU A 244 15.53 -5.95 8.31
C LEU A 244 16.09 -5.80 6.90
N LYS A 245 17.28 -5.20 6.74
CA LYS A 245 17.95 -5.05 5.44
C LYS A 245 18.31 -6.40 4.81
N GLU A 246 18.82 -7.34 5.63
CA GLU A 246 19.08 -8.71 5.20
C GLU A 246 17.80 -9.36 4.63
N THR A 247 16.69 -9.31 5.39
CA THR A 247 15.40 -9.84 4.96
C THR A 247 14.91 -9.18 3.66
N ALA A 248 14.98 -7.85 3.56
CA ALA A 248 14.55 -7.13 2.35
C ALA A 248 15.41 -7.49 1.13
N MET A 249 16.70 -7.72 1.32
CA MET A 249 17.60 -8.18 0.27
C MET A 249 17.26 -9.61 -0.18
N GLU A 250 17.02 -10.54 0.74
CA GLU A 250 16.61 -11.92 0.41
C GLU A 250 15.32 -11.96 -0.40
N VAL A 251 14.28 -11.20 0.02
CA VAL A 251 13.01 -11.08 -0.70
C VAL A 251 13.24 -10.51 -2.10
N SER A 252 14.02 -9.43 -2.23
CA SER A 252 14.30 -8.79 -3.53
C SER A 252 15.05 -9.74 -4.46
N GLU A 253 16.04 -10.50 -3.97
CA GLU A 253 16.78 -11.49 -4.77
C GLU A 253 15.91 -12.67 -5.23
N GLU A 254 14.98 -13.12 -4.40
CA GLU A 254 14.03 -14.18 -4.78
C GLU A 254 13.04 -13.69 -5.84
N LEU A 255 12.52 -12.47 -5.68
CA LEU A 255 11.68 -11.81 -6.68
C LEU A 255 12.41 -11.61 -8.01
N LYS A 256 13.68 -11.23 -7.98
CA LYS A 256 14.53 -11.09 -9.16
C LYS A 256 14.71 -12.43 -9.89
N ARG A 257 14.98 -13.53 -9.16
CA ARG A 257 15.08 -14.89 -9.74
C ARG A 257 13.76 -15.34 -10.35
N SER A 258 12.63 -14.94 -9.77
CA SER A 258 11.30 -15.25 -10.32
C SER A 258 10.92 -14.40 -11.54
N GLY A 259 11.71 -13.39 -11.88
CA GLY A 259 11.42 -12.46 -12.98
C GLY A 259 10.28 -11.46 -12.68
N TYR A 260 9.91 -11.28 -11.40
CA TYR A 260 8.85 -10.35 -11.02
C TYR A 260 9.19 -8.91 -11.46
N ARG A 261 8.21 -8.24 -12.06
CA ARG A 261 8.27 -6.81 -12.42
C ARG A 261 7.04 -6.11 -11.88
N SER A 262 7.23 -4.95 -11.31
CA SER A 262 6.18 -4.17 -10.64
C SER A 262 5.26 -3.36 -11.58
N GLY A 263 5.45 -3.41 -12.88
CA GLY A 263 4.59 -2.80 -13.89
C GLY A 263 5.07 -1.44 -14.36
#